data_7b80f5fbc4d1065d5bd0c2ebeb06975f
#
_entry.id   7b80f5fbc4d1065d5bd0c2ebeb06975f
#
_cell.length_a   1.000
_cell.length_b   1.000
_cell.length_c   1.000
_cell.angle_alpha   90.00
_cell.angle_beta   90.00
_cell.angle_gamma   90.00
#
_symmetry.space_group_name_H-M   'P 1'
#
loop_
_entity.id
_entity.type
_entity.pdbx_description
1 polymer ?
#
loop_
_entity_poly.entity_id
_entity_poly.type
_entity_poly.pdbx_seq_one_letter_code
_entity_poly.pdbx_strand_id
1 'polypeptide(L)'
;MFKLFLAICHILKIILAYIEENGNDILANNIKHCHVLKGKQDLLARKIIKKMYGNKVLLDDDTNLWELGAPTEEIRIIGSFVVKVFYPLFIDHHHLIYPNKNYNNKDYGHFSYSAQNIINSSL
;
A
#
# COMPACT_ATOMS: atom_id res chain seq x y z
N MET A 1 -9.96 6.61 -17.12
CA MET A 1 -9.46 5.34 -16.57
C MET A 1 -8.08 4.96 -17.11
N PHE A 2 -7.88 5.02 -18.42
CA PHE A 2 -6.57 4.67 -19.03
C PHE A 2 -5.43 5.55 -18.53
N LYS A 3 -5.65 6.86 -18.43
CA LYS A 3 -4.64 7.80 -17.91
C LYS A 3 -4.28 7.50 -16.45
N LEU A 4 -5.27 7.16 -15.62
CA LEU A 4 -5.03 6.77 -14.22
C LEU A 4 -4.21 5.49 -14.15
N PHE A 5 -4.54 4.50 -14.96
CA PHE A 5 -3.79 3.24 -15.01
C PHE A 5 -2.32 3.47 -15.37
N LEU A 6 -2.04 4.28 -16.40
CA LEU A 6 -0.68 4.60 -16.82
C LEU A 6 0.09 5.37 -15.73
N ALA A 7 -0.57 6.31 -15.05
CA ALA A 7 0.04 7.06 -13.96
C ALA A 7 0.41 6.14 -12.80
N ILE A 8 -0.48 5.23 -12.41
CA ILE A 8 -0.21 4.25 -11.36
C ILE A 8 0.95 3.34 -11.74
N CYS A 9 0.98 2.83 -12.98
CA CYS A 9 2.07 1.97 -13.45
C CYS A 9 3.41 2.70 -13.40
N HIS A 10 3.45 3.96 -13.79
CA HIS A 10 4.67 4.77 -13.74
C HIS A 10 5.17 4.95 -12.31
N ILE A 11 4.27 5.31 -11.40
CA ILE A 11 4.61 5.50 -9.98
C ILE A 11 5.04 4.19 -9.34
N LEU A 12 4.39 3.07 -9.69
CA LEU A 12 4.79 1.75 -9.19
C LEU A 12 6.22 1.39 -9.60
N LYS A 13 6.63 1.70 -10.82
CA LYS A 13 8.02 1.50 -11.24
C LYS A 13 9.00 2.26 -10.37
N ILE A 14 8.69 3.50 -10.05
CA ILE A 14 9.53 4.34 -9.17
C ILE A 14 9.62 3.74 -7.79
N ILE A 15 8.49 3.35 -7.19
CA ILE A 15 8.44 2.80 -5.84
C ILE A 15 9.16 1.44 -5.78
N LEU A 16 8.93 0.56 -6.75
CA LEU A 16 9.57 -0.75 -6.77
C LEU A 16 11.08 -0.64 -6.94
N ALA A 17 11.57 0.26 -7.78
CA ALA A 17 13.00 0.53 -7.92
C ALA A 17 13.59 1.05 -6.61
N TYR A 18 12.87 1.96 -5.93
CA TYR A 18 13.29 2.50 -4.65
C TYR A 18 13.39 1.41 -3.57
N ILE A 19 12.40 0.51 -3.51
CA ILE A 19 12.39 -0.63 -2.58
C ILE A 19 13.59 -1.54 -2.85
N GLU A 20 13.86 -1.85 -4.11
CA GLU A 20 14.99 -2.69 -4.50
C GLU A 20 16.33 -2.09 -4.06
N GLU A 21 16.51 -0.79 -4.29
CA GLU A 21 17.75 -0.10 -3.93
C GLU A 21 17.95 0.05 -2.43
N ASN A 22 16.86 0.16 -1.66
CA ASN A 22 16.90 0.50 -0.24
C ASN A 22 16.40 -0.61 0.69
N GLY A 23 16.28 -1.84 0.20
CA GLY A 23 15.66 -2.94 0.94
C GLY A 23 16.24 -3.19 2.32
N ASN A 24 17.54 -3.15 2.47
CA ASN A 24 18.20 -3.37 3.78
C ASN A 24 17.84 -2.25 4.76
N ASP A 25 17.84 -1.00 4.32
CA ASP A 25 17.48 0.14 5.17
C ASP A 25 16.00 0.13 5.52
N ILE A 26 15.15 -0.32 4.61
CA ILE A 26 13.72 -0.50 4.88
C ILE A 26 13.51 -1.51 5.98
N LEU A 27 14.12 -2.69 5.88
CA LEU A 27 13.99 -3.74 6.89
C LEU A 27 14.60 -3.32 8.23
N ALA A 28 15.60 -2.46 8.22
CA ALA A 28 16.17 -1.88 9.43
C ALA A 28 15.35 -0.73 10.03
N ASN A 29 14.21 -0.40 9.41
CA ASN A 29 13.30 0.68 9.83
C ASN A 29 13.93 2.08 9.80
N ASN A 30 14.82 2.31 8.84
CA ASN A 30 15.54 3.58 8.69
C ASN A 30 14.97 4.50 7.61
N ILE A 31 13.91 4.09 6.90
CA ILE A 31 13.32 4.86 5.81
C ILE A 31 11.97 5.44 6.24
N LYS A 32 11.83 6.75 6.10
CA LYS A 32 10.70 7.52 6.62
C LYS A 32 9.31 7.05 6.15
N HIS A 33 9.17 6.67 4.89
CA HIS A 33 7.87 6.29 4.32
C HIS A 33 7.70 4.78 4.20
N CYS A 34 8.53 4.01 4.90
CA CYS A 34 8.52 2.55 4.86
C CYS A 34 8.53 2.02 6.28
N HIS A 35 7.44 1.42 6.72
CA HIS A 35 7.32 0.96 8.10
C HIS A 35 6.33 -0.20 8.23
N VAL A 36 6.46 -0.92 9.33
CA VAL A 36 5.53 -1.98 9.72
C VAL A 36 4.22 -1.36 10.18
N LEU A 37 3.11 -1.90 9.74
CA LEU A 37 1.79 -1.50 10.22
C LEU A 37 1.54 -2.05 11.61
N LYS A 38 0.92 -1.24 12.47
CA LYS A 38 0.62 -1.62 13.87
C LYS A 38 -0.79 -1.16 14.24
N GLY A 39 -1.39 -1.83 15.23
CA GLY A 39 -2.67 -1.42 15.79
C GLY A 39 -3.79 -1.33 14.78
N LYS A 40 -4.47 -0.20 14.76
CA LYS A 40 -5.63 0.04 13.88
C LYS A 40 -5.28 -0.05 12.40
N GLN A 41 -4.11 0.39 12.03
CA GLN A 41 -3.66 0.37 10.63
C GLN A 41 -3.44 -1.06 10.16
N ASP A 42 -2.84 -1.90 10.99
CA ASP A 42 -2.67 -3.32 10.68
C ASP A 42 -4.01 -4.03 10.53
N LEU A 43 -4.94 -3.80 11.46
CA LEU A 43 -6.27 -4.39 11.40
C LEU A 43 -7.02 -3.98 10.14
N LEU A 44 -6.95 -2.70 9.79
CA LEU A 44 -7.59 -2.19 8.57
C LEU A 44 -7.01 -2.83 7.32
N ALA A 45 -5.69 -2.92 7.23
CA ALA A 45 -5.02 -3.53 6.09
C ALA A 45 -5.39 -5.02 5.94
N ARG A 46 -5.43 -5.76 7.04
CA ARG A 46 -5.85 -7.18 7.03
C ARG A 46 -7.30 -7.33 6.57
N LYS A 47 -8.16 -6.44 6.99
CA LYS A 47 -9.56 -6.42 6.56
C LYS A 47 -9.68 -6.16 5.06
N ILE A 48 -8.92 -5.23 4.53
CA ILE A 48 -8.89 -4.95 3.09
C ILE A 48 -8.40 -6.17 2.30
N ILE A 49 -7.31 -6.79 2.75
CA ILE A 49 -6.75 -7.97 2.10
C ILE A 49 -7.77 -9.12 2.08
N LYS A 50 -8.45 -9.34 3.18
CA LYS A 50 -9.49 -10.38 3.25
C LYS A 50 -10.63 -10.09 2.28
N LYS A 51 -11.05 -8.84 2.14
CA LYS A 51 -12.09 -8.46 1.19
C LYS A 51 -11.66 -8.62 -0.25
N MET A 52 -10.42 -8.28 -0.57
CA MET A 52 -9.89 -8.38 -1.93
C MET A 52 -9.62 -9.82 -2.37
N TYR A 53 -9.09 -10.63 -1.47
CA TYR A 53 -8.56 -11.95 -1.82
C TYR A 53 -9.34 -13.12 -1.20
N GLY A 54 -10.20 -12.86 -0.22
CA GLY A 54 -10.91 -13.93 0.48
C GLY A 54 -9.95 -14.90 1.14
N ASN A 55 -10.14 -16.19 0.88
CA ASN A 55 -9.26 -17.24 1.42
C ASN A 55 -8.04 -17.54 0.54
N LYS A 56 -7.86 -16.81 -0.56
CA LYS A 56 -6.72 -17.01 -1.46
C LYS A 56 -5.40 -16.53 -0.87
N VAL A 57 -5.47 -15.59 0.07
CA VAL A 57 -4.32 -15.09 0.80
C VAL A 57 -4.59 -15.30 2.28
N LEU A 58 -3.78 -16.14 2.92
CA LEU A 58 -3.86 -16.40 4.34
C LEU A 58 -2.70 -15.70 5.03
N LEU A 59 -3.03 -14.80 5.96
CA LEU A 59 -2.04 -14.10 6.75
C LEU A 59 -2.09 -14.62 8.18
N ASP A 60 -0.96 -15.13 8.66
CA ASP A 60 -0.81 -15.50 10.05
C ASP A 60 -0.80 -14.24 10.94
N ASP A 61 -1.23 -14.37 12.19
CA ASP A 61 -1.20 -13.25 13.14
C ASP A 61 0.21 -12.69 13.33
N ASP A 62 1.22 -13.52 13.17
CA ASP A 62 2.63 -13.14 13.30
C ASP A 62 3.21 -12.48 12.05
N THR A 63 2.50 -12.52 10.93
CA THR A 63 2.97 -11.89 9.69
C THR A 63 2.90 -10.38 9.81
N ASN A 64 4.04 -9.71 9.64
CA ASN A 64 4.07 -8.25 9.60
C ASN A 64 3.64 -7.74 8.23
N LEU A 65 2.70 -6.80 8.24
CA LEU A 65 2.37 -6.02 7.06
C LEU A 65 3.16 -4.73 7.06
N TRP A 66 3.59 -4.34 5.88
CA TRP A 66 4.40 -3.14 5.67
C TRP A 66 3.68 -2.16 4.76
N GLU A 67 3.85 -0.88 5.06
CA GLU A 67 3.52 0.20 4.14
C GLU A 67 4.81 0.73 3.55
N LEU A 68 4.96 0.66 2.23
CA LEU A 68 6.13 1.12 1.52
C LEU A 68 5.79 2.23 0.54
N GLY A 69 6.64 3.24 0.50
CA GLY A 69 6.53 4.35 -0.43
C GLY A 69 7.88 4.99 -0.69
N ALA A 70 7.99 5.71 -1.80
CA ALA A 70 9.14 6.54 -2.10
C ALA A 70 8.92 7.96 -1.57
N PRO A 71 9.98 8.71 -1.21
CA PRO A 71 9.83 10.04 -0.61
C PRO A 71 9.07 11.05 -1.46
N THR A 72 9.13 10.91 -2.79
CA THR A 72 8.51 11.84 -3.73
C THR A 72 7.11 11.42 -4.18
N GLU A 73 6.64 10.24 -3.73
CA GLU A 73 5.39 9.68 -4.24
C GLU A 73 4.33 9.58 -3.14
N GLU A 74 3.09 9.90 -3.52
CA GLU A 74 1.95 9.85 -2.61
C GLU A 74 1.36 8.44 -2.48
N ILE A 75 1.55 7.59 -3.49
CA ILE A 75 1.03 6.22 -3.48
C ILE A 75 1.85 5.36 -2.53
N ARG A 76 1.16 4.50 -1.80
CA ARG A 76 1.77 3.52 -0.91
C ARG A 76 1.43 2.11 -1.37
N ILE A 77 2.35 1.18 -1.13
CA ILE A 77 2.14 -0.24 -1.39
C ILE A 77 2.11 -0.96 -0.06
N ILE A 78 1.07 -1.74 0.15
CA ILE A 78 0.91 -2.57 1.35
C ILE A 78 1.26 -4.01 0.98
N GLY A 79 2.09 -4.64 1.77
CA GLY A 79 2.48 -6.03 1.52
C GLY A 79 3.29 -6.60 2.67
N SER A 80 3.95 -7.71 2.42
CA SER A 80 4.78 -8.35 3.44
C SER A 80 6.12 -8.79 2.86
N PHE A 81 7.13 -8.88 3.74
CA PHE A 81 8.41 -9.49 3.40
C PHE A 81 8.43 -10.95 3.84
N VAL A 82 8.85 -11.82 2.93
CA VAL A 82 9.19 -13.20 3.25
C VAL A 82 10.69 -13.33 2.99
N VAL A 83 11.45 -13.50 4.07
CA VAL A 83 12.90 -13.37 4.05
C VAL A 83 13.27 -11.96 3.58
N LYS A 84 13.87 -11.77 2.42
CA LYS A 84 14.23 -10.46 1.87
C LYS A 84 13.41 -10.11 0.64
N VAL A 85 12.35 -10.86 0.36
CA VAL A 85 11.50 -10.64 -0.81
C VAL A 85 10.20 -9.97 -0.38
N PHE A 86 9.88 -8.85 -1.00
CA PHE A 86 8.64 -8.13 -0.74
C PHE A 86 7.52 -8.65 -1.64
N TYR A 87 6.40 -9.03 -1.02
CA TYR A 87 5.19 -9.47 -1.71
C TYR A 87 4.13 -8.38 -1.58
N PRO A 88 3.88 -7.60 -2.66
CA PRO A 88 2.85 -6.57 -2.62
C PRO A 88 1.46 -7.21 -2.59
N LEU A 89 0.55 -6.65 -1.78
CA LEU A 89 -0.81 -7.15 -1.63
C LEU A 89 -1.84 -6.17 -2.16
N PHE A 90 -1.67 -4.87 -1.89
CA PHE A 90 -2.54 -3.86 -2.51
C PHE A 90 -1.86 -2.49 -2.54
N ILE A 91 -2.42 -1.61 -3.36
CA ILE A 91 -1.97 -0.24 -3.52
C ILE A 91 -2.91 0.66 -2.75
N ASP A 92 -2.37 1.47 -1.82
CA ASP A 92 -3.13 2.48 -1.11
C ASP A 92 -2.92 3.83 -1.79
N HIS A 93 -3.74 4.10 -2.79
CA HIS A 93 -3.68 5.32 -3.59
C HIS A 93 -4.21 6.55 -2.85
N HIS A 94 -5.20 6.35 -1.96
CA HIS A 94 -5.90 7.43 -1.28
C HIS A 94 -5.52 7.58 0.19
N HIS A 95 -4.41 7.00 0.64
CA HIS A 95 -3.96 7.08 2.02
C HIS A 95 -5.02 6.62 3.03
N LEU A 96 -5.68 5.49 2.75
CA LEU A 96 -6.71 4.94 3.65
C LEU A 96 -6.11 4.44 4.96
N ILE A 97 -4.91 3.87 4.89
CA ILE A 97 -4.24 3.29 6.06
C ILE A 97 -3.75 4.41 7.00
N TYR A 98 -3.13 5.45 6.44
CA TYR A 98 -2.69 6.64 7.17
C TYR A 98 -3.32 7.88 6.54
N PRO A 99 -4.58 8.21 6.89
CA PRO A 99 -5.29 9.31 6.26
C PRO A 99 -4.57 10.64 6.42
N ASN A 100 -4.53 11.42 5.34
CA ASN A 100 -4.04 12.77 5.31
C ASN A 100 -5.06 13.64 4.59
N LYS A 101 -5.65 14.60 5.27
CA LYS A 101 -6.73 15.42 4.71
C LYS A 101 -6.36 16.09 3.39
N ASN A 102 -5.14 16.61 3.28
CA ASN A 102 -4.70 17.29 2.07
C ASN A 102 -4.61 16.34 0.88
N TYR A 103 -3.99 15.17 1.08
CA TYR A 103 -3.86 14.17 0.02
C TYR A 103 -5.19 13.51 -0.32
N ASN A 104 -5.99 13.16 0.68
CA ASN A 104 -7.27 12.53 0.43
C ASN A 104 -8.21 13.43 -0.35
N ASN A 105 -8.33 14.70 0.02
CA ASN A 105 -9.17 15.66 -0.71
C ASN A 105 -8.69 15.86 -2.14
N LYS A 106 -7.37 15.94 -2.33
CA LYS A 106 -6.77 16.08 -3.65
C LYS A 106 -7.04 14.87 -4.54
N ASP A 107 -6.87 13.66 -4.00
CA ASP A 107 -7.04 12.43 -4.74
C ASP A 107 -8.49 12.20 -5.15
N TYR A 108 -9.43 12.44 -4.25
CA TYR A 108 -10.86 12.32 -4.57
C TYR A 108 -11.30 13.33 -5.63
N GLY A 109 -10.62 14.46 -5.73
CA GLY A 109 -10.89 15.44 -6.77
C GLY A 109 -10.30 15.08 -8.13
N HIS A 110 -9.27 14.26 -8.19
CA HIS A 110 -8.54 13.94 -9.41
C HIS A 110 -8.87 12.57 -10.00
N PHE A 111 -9.19 11.58 -9.17
CA PHE A 111 -9.38 10.21 -9.61
C PHE A 111 -10.68 9.64 -9.07
N SER A 112 -11.39 8.91 -9.93
CA SER A 112 -12.61 8.19 -9.53
C SER A 112 -12.33 6.84 -8.87
N TYR A 113 -11.11 6.31 -9.04
CA TYR A 113 -10.68 5.04 -8.47
C TYR A 113 -10.17 5.23 -7.05
N SER A 114 -10.52 4.28 -6.15
CA SER A 114 -9.94 4.21 -4.82
C SER A 114 -10.04 2.80 -4.26
N ALA A 115 -9.20 2.49 -3.26
CA ALA A 115 -9.30 1.24 -2.52
C ALA A 115 -10.66 1.11 -1.82
N GLN A 116 -11.21 2.21 -1.33
CA GLN A 116 -12.53 2.24 -0.72
C GLN A 116 -13.64 1.82 -1.70
N ASN A 117 -13.57 2.29 -2.94
CA ASN A 117 -14.52 1.91 -3.97
C ASN A 117 -14.43 0.42 -4.30
N ILE A 118 -13.22 -0.14 -4.35
CA ILE A 118 -13.03 -1.57 -4.56
C ILE A 118 -13.69 -2.36 -3.41
N ILE A 119 -13.45 -1.96 -2.17
CA ILE A 119 -14.04 -2.61 -1.00
C ILE A 119 -15.56 -2.56 -1.08
N ASN A 120 -16.13 -1.40 -1.37
CA ASN A 120 -17.58 -1.20 -1.44
C ASN A 120 -18.21 -2.02 -2.56
N SER A 121 -17.57 -2.12 -3.71
CA SER A 121 -18.08 -2.90 -4.84
C SER A 121 -17.96 -4.41 -4.64
N SER A 122 -17.09 -4.86 -3.71
CA SER A 122 -16.91 -6.27 -3.39
C SER A 122 -17.93 -6.79 -2.37
N LEU A 123 -18.74 -5.90 -1.82
CA LEU A 123 -19.80 -6.26 -0.89
C LEU A 123 -21.05 -6.65 -1.64
#